data_363e7a46c5564eceaeb52054331f04cd
#
_entry.id   363e7a46c5564eceaeb52054331f04cd
#
_cell.length_a   1.000
_cell.length_b   1.000
_cell.length_c   1.000
_cell.angle_alpha   90.00
_cell.angle_beta   90.00
_cell.angle_gamma   90.00
#
_symmetry.space_group_name_H-M   'P 1'
#
loop_
_entity.id
_entity.type
_entity.pdbx_description
1 polymer ?
#
loop_
_entity_poly.entity_id
_entity_poly.type
_entity_poly.pdbx_seq_one_letter_code
_entity_poly.pdbx_strand_id
1 'polypeptide(L)'
;MMALTRVPKLNYSQQRMLVETLGSATAVYENRHNIMDAFPDATTALKENLAYMDSCLPRCEEEMEWADKVRVDCISFLDDRFPVRLKECDDAPMMLYYRGTADLNKKRIISMVGTRKITDYGRQMCEVFIKELADLCPDILVMSGLAYGVDIQCHR
;
A
#
# COMPACT_ATOMS: atom_id res chain seq x y z
N MET A 1 -9.62 -7.64 -3.51
CA MET A 1 -8.72 -6.48 -3.74
C MET A 1 -7.58 -6.81 -4.71
N MET A 2 -6.73 -7.82 -4.43
CA MET A 2 -5.57 -8.16 -5.28
C MET A 2 -5.91 -8.32 -6.78
N ALA A 3 -6.98 -9.02 -7.12
CA ALA A 3 -7.42 -9.15 -8.51
C ALA A 3 -7.80 -7.81 -9.15
N LEU A 4 -8.44 -6.91 -8.39
CA LEU A 4 -8.80 -5.57 -8.88
C LEU A 4 -7.57 -4.72 -9.24
N THR A 5 -6.49 -4.81 -8.44
CA THR A 5 -5.24 -4.06 -8.73
C THR A 5 -4.52 -4.55 -9.98
N ARG A 6 -4.88 -5.73 -10.49
CA ARG A 6 -4.30 -6.33 -11.70
C ARG A 6 -5.09 -6.04 -12.98
N VAL A 7 -6.27 -5.40 -12.84
CA VAL A 7 -7.09 -5.04 -13.99
C VAL A 7 -6.36 -4.04 -14.88
N PRO A 8 -6.13 -4.36 -16.17
CA PRO A 8 -5.41 -3.47 -17.06
C PRO A 8 -6.19 -2.18 -17.31
N LYS A 9 -5.46 -1.08 -17.52
CA LYS A 9 -6.01 0.25 -17.83
C LYS A 9 -6.98 0.80 -16.77
N LEU A 10 -6.94 0.29 -15.55
CA LEU A 10 -7.70 0.77 -14.41
C LEU A 10 -6.74 1.49 -13.46
N ASN A 11 -6.80 2.81 -13.41
CA ASN A 11 -5.95 3.60 -12.52
C ASN A 11 -6.44 3.56 -11.05
N TYR A 12 -5.62 4.04 -10.13
CA TYR A 12 -5.92 4.00 -8.69
C TYR A 12 -7.22 4.74 -8.33
N SER A 13 -7.48 5.90 -8.92
CA SER A 13 -8.70 6.66 -8.66
C SER A 13 -9.95 5.90 -9.11
N GLN A 14 -9.90 5.21 -10.24
CA GLN A 14 -11.00 4.37 -10.72
C GLN A 14 -11.21 3.14 -9.83
N GLN A 15 -10.13 2.47 -9.40
CA GLN A 15 -10.20 1.35 -8.47
C GLN A 15 -10.84 1.79 -7.15
N ARG A 16 -10.39 2.93 -6.63
CA ARG A 16 -10.91 3.54 -5.40
C ARG A 16 -12.41 3.86 -5.54
N MET A 17 -12.81 4.56 -6.59
CA MET A 17 -14.21 4.89 -6.86
C MET A 17 -15.11 3.64 -6.91
N LEU A 18 -14.68 2.59 -7.60
CA LEU A 18 -15.41 1.33 -7.68
C LEU A 18 -15.62 0.70 -6.29
N VAL A 19 -14.56 0.65 -5.50
CA VAL A 19 -14.59 0.03 -4.16
C VAL A 19 -15.39 0.89 -3.16
N GLU A 20 -15.25 2.21 -3.20
CA GLU A 20 -16.00 3.11 -2.33
C GLU A 20 -17.50 3.11 -2.66
N THR A 21 -17.86 3.06 -3.94
CA THR A 21 -19.27 3.05 -4.37
C THR A 21 -19.95 1.71 -4.07
N LEU A 22 -19.27 0.59 -4.32
CA LEU A 22 -19.85 -0.76 -4.13
C LEU A 22 -19.58 -1.33 -2.72
N GLY A 23 -18.77 -0.63 -1.90
CA GLY A 23 -18.48 -0.98 -0.52
C GLY A 23 -17.36 -2.02 -0.34
N SER A 24 -17.01 -2.79 -1.37
CA SER A 24 -15.93 -3.79 -1.28
C SER A 24 -15.40 -4.22 -2.64
N ALA A 25 -14.17 -4.74 -2.66
CA ALA A 25 -13.62 -5.37 -3.87
C ALA A 25 -14.36 -6.66 -4.27
N THR A 26 -14.97 -7.36 -3.32
CA THR A 26 -15.84 -8.52 -3.58
C THR A 26 -17.09 -8.08 -4.33
N ALA A 27 -17.74 -7.02 -3.89
CA ALA A 27 -18.90 -6.46 -4.59
C ALA A 27 -18.53 -5.96 -6.00
N VAL A 28 -17.35 -5.38 -6.19
CA VAL A 28 -16.84 -5.05 -7.53
C VAL A 28 -16.73 -6.29 -8.42
N TYR A 29 -16.16 -7.36 -7.86
CA TYR A 29 -16.02 -8.64 -8.57
C TYR A 29 -17.38 -9.25 -8.92
N GLU A 30 -18.31 -9.29 -8.00
CA GLU A 30 -19.67 -9.84 -8.22
C GLU A 30 -20.44 -9.07 -9.28
N ASN A 31 -20.30 -7.74 -9.32
CA ASN A 31 -20.96 -6.87 -10.28
C ASN A 31 -20.17 -6.64 -11.59
N ARG A 32 -19.00 -7.26 -11.78
CA ARG A 32 -18.10 -6.99 -12.92
C ARG A 32 -18.74 -7.14 -14.30
N HIS A 33 -19.71 -8.05 -14.44
CA HIS A 33 -20.41 -8.27 -15.70
C HIS A 33 -21.61 -7.32 -15.88
N ASN A 34 -22.14 -6.78 -14.78
CA ASN A 34 -23.29 -5.87 -14.75
C ASN A 34 -22.93 -4.50 -14.18
N ILE A 35 -21.66 -4.10 -14.31
CA ILE A 35 -21.14 -2.87 -13.71
C ILE A 35 -21.92 -1.61 -14.13
N MET A 36 -22.55 -1.64 -15.31
CA MET A 36 -23.38 -0.53 -15.82
C MET A 36 -24.66 -0.31 -15.01
N ASP A 37 -25.13 -1.31 -14.26
CA ASP A 37 -26.29 -1.17 -13.37
C ASP A 37 -25.96 -0.27 -12.17
N ALA A 38 -24.72 -0.39 -11.67
CA ALA A 38 -24.22 0.45 -10.58
C ALA A 38 -23.62 1.78 -11.06
N PHE A 39 -23.08 1.79 -12.28
CA PHE A 39 -22.46 2.95 -12.91
C PHE A 39 -23.03 3.14 -14.32
N PRO A 40 -24.14 3.88 -14.47
CA PRO A 40 -24.78 4.09 -15.77
C PRO A 40 -23.87 4.70 -16.84
N ASP A 41 -22.89 5.51 -16.40
CA ASP A 41 -21.90 6.14 -17.28
C ASP A 41 -20.67 5.25 -17.55
N ALA A 42 -20.66 4.01 -17.04
CA ALA A 42 -19.57 3.08 -17.28
C ALA A 42 -19.48 2.71 -18.77
N THR A 43 -18.24 2.69 -19.26
CA THR A 43 -17.97 2.32 -20.64
C THR A 43 -17.94 0.79 -20.80
N THR A 44 -18.25 0.31 -22.03
CA THR A 44 -18.06 -1.11 -22.37
C THR A 44 -16.64 -1.57 -22.10
N ALA A 45 -15.66 -0.70 -22.34
CA ALA A 45 -14.25 -0.98 -22.04
C ALA A 45 -13.99 -1.23 -20.53
N LEU A 46 -14.69 -0.53 -19.63
CA LEU A 46 -14.56 -0.79 -18.19
C LEU A 46 -15.08 -2.19 -17.84
N LYS A 47 -16.23 -2.57 -18.38
CA LYS A 47 -16.81 -3.91 -18.20
C LYS A 47 -15.86 -5.01 -18.70
N GLU A 48 -15.31 -4.86 -19.91
CA GLU A 48 -14.36 -5.80 -20.47
C GLU A 48 -13.08 -5.91 -19.63
N ASN A 49 -12.57 -4.77 -19.16
CA ASN A 49 -11.39 -4.75 -18.29
C ASN A 49 -11.67 -5.44 -16.94
N LEU A 50 -12.84 -5.21 -16.33
CA LEU A 50 -13.20 -5.86 -15.06
C LEU A 50 -13.36 -7.38 -15.20
N ALA A 51 -13.82 -7.88 -16.34
CA ALA A 51 -13.89 -9.31 -16.62
C ALA A 51 -12.49 -9.99 -16.57
N TYR A 52 -11.40 -9.21 -16.74
CA TYR A 52 -10.04 -9.71 -16.60
C TYR A 52 -9.73 -10.21 -15.17
N MET A 53 -10.49 -9.78 -14.17
CA MET A 53 -10.34 -10.28 -12.79
C MET A 53 -10.41 -11.80 -12.70
N ASP A 54 -11.26 -12.45 -13.52
CA ASP A 54 -11.41 -13.90 -13.52
C ASP A 54 -10.09 -14.63 -13.85
N SER A 55 -9.34 -14.09 -14.80
CA SER A 55 -8.04 -14.64 -15.21
C SER A 55 -6.93 -14.41 -14.19
N CYS A 56 -7.11 -13.43 -13.29
CA CYS A 56 -6.12 -13.09 -12.26
C CYS A 56 -6.27 -13.93 -10.99
N LEU A 57 -7.43 -14.54 -10.73
CA LEU A 57 -7.70 -15.21 -9.46
C LEU A 57 -6.68 -16.29 -9.11
N PRO A 58 -6.30 -17.25 -10.00
CA PRO A 58 -5.35 -18.29 -9.65
C PRO A 58 -4.01 -17.68 -9.19
N ARG A 59 -3.54 -16.65 -9.89
CA ARG A 59 -2.30 -15.96 -9.52
C ARG A 59 -2.41 -15.22 -8.21
N CYS A 60 -3.58 -14.65 -7.90
CA CYS A 60 -3.82 -13.98 -6.62
C CYS A 60 -3.83 -14.99 -5.46
N GLU A 61 -4.40 -16.18 -5.67
CA GLU A 61 -4.40 -17.25 -4.69
C GLU A 61 -2.98 -17.72 -4.38
N GLU A 62 -2.16 -18.01 -5.41
CA GLU A 62 -0.75 -18.35 -5.25
C GLU A 62 0.03 -17.28 -4.46
N GLU A 63 -0.23 -16.01 -4.74
CA GLU A 63 0.44 -14.88 -4.09
C GLU A 63 0.00 -14.71 -2.64
N MET A 64 -1.27 -14.95 -2.33
CA MET A 64 -1.78 -14.96 -0.94
C MET A 64 -1.18 -16.13 -0.15
N GLU A 65 -1.11 -17.33 -0.72
CA GLU A 65 -0.45 -18.47 -0.09
C GLU A 65 1.05 -18.20 0.16
N TRP A 66 1.71 -17.58 -0.81
CA TRP A 66 3.11 -17.21 -0.63
C TRP A 66 3.27 -16.18 0.49
N ALA A 67 2.44 -15.14 0.50
CA ALA A 67 2.47 -14.10 1.51
C ALA A 67 2.29 -14.68 2.93
N ASP A 68 1.35 -15.62 3.08
CA ASP A 68 1.12 -16.33 4.34
C ASP A 68 2.34 -17.14 4.78
N LYS A 69 2.95 -17.92 3.86
CA LYS A 69 4.16 -18.72 4.12
C LYS A 69 5.34 -17.88 4.60
N VAL A 70 5.49 -16.65 4.06
CA VAL A 70 6.60 -15.74 4.43
C VAL A 70 6.21 -14.71 5.49
N ARG A 71 5.01 -14.81 6.06
CA ARG A 71 4.46 -13.92 7.08
C ARG A 71 4.44 -12.46 6.61
N VAL A 72 3.88 -12.24 5.44
CA VAL A 72 3.58 -10.93 4.86
C VAL A 72 2.06 -10.74 4.85
N ASP A 73 1.58 -9.73 5.53
CA ASP A 73 0.16 -9.38 5.53
C ASP A 73 -0.19 -8.62 4.25
N CYS A 74 -1.34 -8.97 3.66
CA CYS A 74 -1.93 -8.21 2.56
C CYS A 74 -2.97 -7.23 3.14
N ILE A 75 -2.57 -5.97 3.34
CA ILE A 75 -3.42 -4.93 3.89
C ILE A 75 -4.14 -4.22 2.75
N SER A 76 -5.46 -4.30 2.70
CA SER A 76 -6.25 -3.62 1.68
C SER A 76 -6.54 -2.17 2.07
N PHE A 77 -6.87 -1.33 1.07
CA PHE A 77 -7.27 0.07 1.28
C PHE A 77 -8.44 0.24 2.27
N LEU A 78 -9.30 -0.76 2.41
CA LEU A 78 -10.42 -0.77 3.36
C LEU A 78 -10.06 -1.28 4.76
N ASP A 79 -8.87 -1.85 4.95
CA ASP A 79 -8.41 -2.35 6.26
C ASP A 79 -8.10 -1.16 7.19
N ASP A 80 -8.46 -1.28 8.47
CA ASP A 80 -8.18 -0.26 9.48
C ASP A 80 -6.67 -0.06 9.73
N ARG A 81 -5.85 -1.07 9.44
CA ARG A 81 -4.39 -1.00 9.51
C ARG A 81 -3.76 -0.25 8.35
N PHE A 82 -4.53 0.04 7.28
CA PHE A 82 -4.00 0.81 6.15
C PHE A 82 -3.65 2.23 6.60
N PRO A 83 -2.46 2.78 6.23
CA PRO A 83 -2.04 4.10 6.69
C PRO A 83 -3.02 5.20 6.27
N VAL A 84 -3.67 5.85 7.25
CA VAL A 84 -4.69 6.88 6.97
C VAL A 84 -4.12 8.04 6.16
N ARG A 85 -2.85 8.43 6.42
CA ARG A 85 -2.20 9.50 5.64
C ARG A 85 -1.94 9.11 4.19
N LEU A 86 -1.74 7.81 3.92
CA LEU A 86 -1.58 7.31 2.55
C LEU A 86 -2.92 7.32 1.81
N LYS A 87 -4.04 7.09 2.51
CA LYS A 87 -5.39 7.19 1.91
C LYS A 87 -5.72 8.59 1.38
N GLU A 88 -5.05 9.64 1.90
CA GLU A 88 -5.23 11.01 1.45
C GLU A 88 -4.53 11.31 0.12
N CYS A 89 -3.64 10.43 -0.34
CA CYS A 89 -2.97 10.59 -1.63
C CYS A 89 -3.90 10.14 -2.77
N ASP A 90 -3.91 10.89 -3.87
CA ASP A 90 -4.73 10.58 -5.06
C ASP A 90 -4.29 9.28 -5.74
N ASP A 91 -3.02 8.93 -5.60
CA ASP A 91 -2.38 7.74 -6.16
C ASP A 91 -2.14 6.64 -5.11
N ALA A 92 -2.86 6.68 -3.98
CA ALA A 92 -2.77 5.67 -2.94
C ALA A 92 -3.00 4.26 -3.53
N PRO A 93 -2.10 3.30 -3.27
CA PRO A 93 -2.31 1.94 -3.74
C PRO A 93 -3.48 1.28 -3.03
N MET A 94 -4.22 0.44 -3.73
CA MET A 94 -5.38 -0.26 -3.15
C MET A 94 -4.98 -1.41 -2.21
N MET A 95 -3.70 -1.77 -2.16
CA MET A 95 -3.19 -2.84 -1.32
C MET A 95 -1.71 -2.62 -0.98
N LEU A 96 -1.33 -2.99 0.24
CA LEU A 96 0.05 -3.00 0.73
C LEU A 96 0.43 -4.42 1.15
N TYR A 97 1.69 -4.78 0.93
CA TYR A 97 2.32 -5.95 1.51
C TYR A 97 3.09 -5.50 2.75
N TYR A 98 2.66 -5.96 3.91
CA TYR A 98 3.19 -5.53 5.19
C TYR A 98 3.91 -6.67 5.90
N ARG A 99 5.10 -6.41 6.40
CA ARG A 99 5.84 -7.34 7.23
C ARG A 99 6.44 -6.62 8.44
N GLY A 100 5.98 -6.95 9.61
CA GLY A 100 6.47 -6.36 10.85
C GLY A 100 5.38 -6.22 11.90
N THR A 101 5.65 -5.43 12.93
CA THR A 101 4.74 -5.21 14.07
C THR A 101 4.46 -3.72 14.29
N ALA A 102 5.01 -2.83 13.46
CA ALA A 102 4.84 -1.40 13.63
C ALA A 102 3.39 -0.97 13.31
N ASP A 103 2.79 -0.17 14.18
CA ASP A 103 1.53 0.50 13.87
C ASP A 103 1.80 1.63 12.86
N LEU A 104 1.27 1.47 11.64
CA LEU A 104 1.45 2.44 10.54
C LEU A 104 0.62 3.72 10.74
N ASN A 105 -0.30 3.71 11.71
CA ASN A 105 -1.16 4.84 12.06
C ASN A 105 -0.69 5.60 13.32
N LYS A 106 0.57 5.45 13.70
CA LYS A 106 1.16 6.22 14.80
C LYS A 106 0.92 7.72 14.62
N LYS A 107 0.65 8.44 15.72
CA LYS A 107 0.42 9.89 15.71
C LYS A 107 1.67 10.67 15.29
N ARG A 108 2.86 10.18 15.70
CA ARG A 108 4.15 10.83 15.42
C ARG A 108 4.89 10.00 14.38
N ILE A 109 5.05 10.57 13.21
CA ILE A 109 5.79 9.96 12.10
C ILE A 109 6.80 10.99 11.59
N ILE A 110 8.03 10.56 11.36
CA ILE A 110 9.07 11.35 10.70
C ILE A 110 9.56 10.62 9.46
N SER A 111 9.72 11.34 8.36
CA SER A 111 10.31 10.79 7.15
C SER A 111 11.79 11.14 7.08
N MET A 112 12.62 10.11 6.92
CA MET A 112 14.07 10.24 6.74
C MET A 112 14.43 9.91 5.30
N VAL A 113 15.05 10.87 4.61
CA VAL A 113 15.47 10.71 3.22
C VAL A 113 16.80 11.40 3.01
N GLY A 114 17.65 10.83 2.17
CA GLY A 114 18.94 11.44 1.86
C GLY A 114 19.74 10.74 0.78
N THR A 115 21.01 11.08 0.70
CA THR A 115 21.91 10.55 -0.32
C THR A 115 22.09 9.04 -0.21
N ARG A 116 22.15 8.37 -1.37
CA ARG A 116 22.51 6.94 -1.44
C ARG A 116 23.99 6.69 -1.19
N LYS A 117 24.84 7.71 -1.34
CA LYS A 117 26.28 7.67 -1.07
C LYS A 117 26.58 8.47 0.20
N ILE A 118 26.25 7.87 1.32
CA ILE A 118 26.46 8.49 2.64
C ILE A 118 27.94 8.46 3.02
N THR A 119 28.47 9.56 3.57
CA THR A 119 29.82 9.64 4.15
C THR A 119 29.85 9.04 5.56
N ASP A 120 31.06 8.78 6.10
CA ASP A 120 31.19 8.29 7.48
C ASP A 120 30.65 9.30 8.50
N TYR A 121 30.88 10.59 8.27
CA TYR A 121 30.24 11.64 9.05
C TYR A 121 28.70 11.57 8.99
N GLY A 122 28.15 11.40 7.80
CA GLY A 122 26.69 11.26 7.62
C GLY A 122 26.11 10.05 8.36
N ARG A 123 26.84 8.92 8.39
CA ARG A 123 26.45 7.73 9.16
C ARG A 123 26.37 8.04 10.65
N GLN A 124 27.46 8.63 11.20
CA GLN A 124 27.49 9.01 12.60
C GLN A 124 26.36 9.98 12.96
N MET A 125 26.08 10.95 12.10
CA MET A 125 24.97 11.88 12.33
C MET A 125 23.61 11.20 12.32
N CYS A 126 23.36 10.26 11.41
CA CYS A 126 22.13 9.47 11.43
C CYS A 126 21.98 8.68 12.72
N GLU A 127 23.04 8.01 13.17
CA GLU A 127 23.05 7.22 14.42
C GLU A 127 22.74 8.08 15.65
N VAL A 128 23.44 9.23 15.77
CA VAL A 128 23.23 10.16 16.88
C VAL A 128 21.80 10.69 16.85
N PHE A 129 21.35 11.15 15.67
CA PHE A 129 20.01 11.71 15.51
C PHE A 129 18.89 10.71 15.86
N ILE A 130 18.97 9.49 15.34
CA ILE A 130 17.96 8.46 15.60
C ILE A 130 17.96 8.05 17.07
N LYS A 131 19.13 7.92 17.70
CA LYS A 131 19.23 7.60 19.11
C LYS A 131 18.60 8.69 19.99
N GLU A 132 18.96 9.95 19.78
CA GLU A 132 18.38 11.07 20.52
C GLU A 132 16.88 11.19 20.27
N LEU A 133 16.44 10.96 19.03
CA LEU A 133 15.02 10.96 18.67
C LEU A 133 14.24 9.87 19.38
N ALA A 134 14.78 8.66 19.46
CA ALA A 134 14.17 7.55 20.18
C ALA A 134 14.10 7.80 21.69
N ASP A 135 15.14 8.41 22.28
CA ASP A 135 15.17 8.77 23.70
C ASP A 135 14.11 9.86 24.01
N LEU A 136 13.97 10.85 23.15
CA LEU A 136 13.02 11.96 23.33
C LEU A 136 11.57 11.58 22.97
N CYS A 137 11.37 10.70 22.01
CA CYS A 137 10.08 10.30 21.45
C CYS A 137 10.00 8.79 21.21
N PRO A 138 9.90 7.93 22.24
CA PRO A 138 9.94 6.47 22.10
C PRO A 138 8.85 5.90 21.18
N ASP A 139 7.72 6.62 21.02
CA ASP A 139 6.60 6.21 20.18
C ASP A 139 6.66 6.69 18.73
N ILE A 140 7.75 7.33 18.34
CA ILE A 140 7.87 7.86 16.98
C ILE A 140 8.05 6.72 15.97
N LEU A 141 7.39 6.83 14.82
CA LEU A 141 7.62 5.96 13.67
C LEU A 141 8.55 6.67 12.69
N VAL A 142 9.67 6.04 12.38
CA VAL A 142 10.58 6.52 11.34
C VAL A 142 10.23 5.85 10.03
N MET A 143 9.96 6.64 8.99
CA MET A 143 9.67 6.18 7.64
C MET A 143 10.80 6.56 6.68
N SER A 144 11.13 5.67 5.76
CA SER A 144 12.05 5.96 4.65
C SER A 144 11.72 5.12 3.42
N GLY A 145 12.37 5.38 2.31
CA GLY A 145 12.32 4.54 1.12
C GLY A 145 13.21 3.29 1.20
N LEU A 146 13.87 3.06 2.33
CA LEU A 146 14.81 1.96 2.57
C LEU A 146 15.92 1.85 1.51
N ALA A 147 16.23 2.96 0.85
CA ALA A 147 17.32 3.02 -0.13
C ALA A 147 18.69 2.93 0.56
N TYR A 148 19.73 2.61 -0.22
CA TYR A 148 21.11 2.69 0.31
C TYR A 148 21.43 4.10 0.82
N GLY A 149 22.31 4.19 1.82
CA GLY A 149 22.78 5.48 2.37
C GLY A 149 21.96 5.93 3.58
N VAL A 150 21.46 7.15 3.59
CA VAL A 150 20.76 7.74 4.75
C VAL A 150 19.56 6.91 5.16
N ASP A 151 18.72 6.53 4.22
CA ASP A 151 17.46 5.83 4.50
C ASP A 151 17.71 4.56 5.33
N ILE A 152 18.55 3.64 4.83
CA ILE A 152 18.82 2.37 5.54
C ILE A 152 19.59 2.59 6.83
N GLN A 153 20.42 3.66 6.91
CA GLN A 153 21.20 3.95 8.11
C GLN A 153 20.29 4.33 9.28
N CYS A 154 19.16 4.98 9.02
CA CYS A 154 18.19 5.37 10.05
C CYS A 154 17.37 4.19 10.63
N HIS A 155 17.51 2.99 10.07
CA HIS A 155 16.84 1.76 10.54
C HIS A 155 17.78 0.73 11.15
N ARG A 156 19.06 1.06 11.33
CA ARG A 156 20.08 0.20 11.95
C ARG A 156 20.31 0.52 13.40
#